data_e378728ae9b6afa86bd908e31c4e737c
#
_entry.id   e378728ae9b6afa86bd908e31c4e737c
#
_cell.length_a   1.000
_cell.length_b   1.000
_cell.length_c   1.000
_cell.angle_alpha   90.00
_cell.angle_beta   90.00
_cell.angle_gamma   90.00
#
_symmetry.space_group_name_H-M   'P 1'
#
loop_
_entity.id
_entity.type
_entity.pdbx_description
1 polymer ?
#
loop_
_entity_poly.entity_id
_entity_poly.type
_entity_poly.pdbx_seq_one_letter_code
_entity_poly.pdbx_strand_id
1 'polypeptide(L)'
;IIKQLYFFSIANPNPQEWLNQLSTPYMDESQQDELLKLLNDLAMIFINAAQESLDKSYELFSMMESVDKQLEIIESERRFMSQLFENDTLQIETLVNHQFASRFPAITTKIKEENAMMVDALEDAKAAYTKYKDMITKVKSDYFSRTAEDLKHDMQLLAPRVSYLSDIVKDVINEFGKHKRQRNVLDFADYEHFALQILTNEDGSPSMIAQSYREQFD
;
A
#
# COMPACT_ATOMS: atom_id res chain seq x y z
N ILE A 1 4.33 -10.52 -16.20
CA ILE A 1 2.99 -9.90 -16.04
C ILE A 1 1.91 -10.86 -16.56
N ILE A 2 1.86 -11.23 -17.87
CA ILE A 2 0.79 -12.09 -18.46
C ILE A 2 0.64 -13.40 -17.68
N LYS A 3 1.73 -14.13 -17.40
CA LYS A 3 1.70 -15.37 -16.61
C LYS A 3 1.14 -15.18 -15.20
N GLN A 4 1.52 -14.11 -14.53
CA GLN A 4 1.01 -13.78 -13.19
C GLN A 4 -0.49 -13.46 -13.23
N LEU A 5 -0.90 -12.63 -14.19
CA LEU A 5 -2.30 -12.26 -14.37
C LEU A 5 -3.16 -13.48 -14.73
N TYR A 6 -2.65 -14.40 -15.56
CA TYR A 6 -3.29 -15.68 -15.83
C TYR A 6 -3.53 -16.46 -14.52
N PHE A 7 -2.52 -16.64 -13.67
CA PHE A 7 -2.69 -17.35 -12.40
C PHE A 7 -3.65 -16.66 -11.45
N PHE A 8 -3.62 -15.33 -11.37
CA PHE A 8 -4.61 -14.59 -10.56
C PHE A 8 -6.02 -14.76 -11.12
N SER A 9 -6.19 -14.71 -12.43
CA SER A 9 -7.52 -14.85 -13.04
C SER A 9 -8.11 -16.23 -12.82
N ILE A 10 -7.33 -17.31 -13.01
CA ILE A 10 -7.84 -18.68 -12.83
C ILE A 10 -8.10 -19.05 -11.37
N ALA A 11 -7.58 -18.28 -10.40
CA ALA A 11 -7.94 -18.41 -9.00
C ALA A 11 -9.33 -17.86 -8.65
N ASN A 12 -9.97 -17.14 -9.59
CA ASN A 12 -11.32 -16.60 -9.41
C ASN A 12 -12.37 -17.59 -9.94
N PRO A 13 -13.55 -17.65 -9.32
CA PRO A 13 -14.65 -18.51 -9.77
C PRO A 13 -15.07 -18.23 -11.22
N ASN A 14 -15.03 -16.97 -11.65
CA ASN A 14 -15.32 -16.55 -13.03
C ASN A 14 -14.15 -15.73 -13.61
N PRO A 15 -13.13 -16.40 -14.16
CA PRO A 15 -11.92 -15.73 -14.70
C PRO A 15 -12.21 -14.68 -15.77
N GLN A 16 -13.18 -14.96 -16.64
CA GLN A 16 -13.52 -14.06 -17.75
C GLN A 16 -14.16 -12.76 -17.25
N GLU A 17 -15.07 -12.86 -16.32
CA GLU A 17 -15.72 -11.70 -15.71
C GLU A 17 -14.73 -10.87 -14.90
N TRP A 18 -13.90 -11.51 -14.10
CA TRP A 18 -12.84 -10.85 -13.34
C TRP A 18 -11.90 -10.06 -14.27
N LEU A 19 -11.49 -10.66 -15.39
CA LEU A 19 -10.67 -9.98 -16.39
C LEU A 19 -11.41 -8.83 -17.08
N ASN A 20 -12.73 -8.94 -17.32
CA ASN A 20 -13.52 -7.84 -17.87
C ASN A 20 -13.56 -6.61 -16.94
N GLN A 21 -13.57 -6.85 -15.64
CA GLN A 21 -13.64 -5.80 -14.63
C GLN A 21 -12.27 -5.19 -14.31
N LEU A 22 -11.16 -5.79 -14.76
CA LEU A 22 -9.80 -5.40 -14.39
C LEU A 22 -9.45 -3.95 -14.73
N SER A 23 -9.99 -3.40 -15.82
CA SER A 23 -9.76 -2.01 -16.22
C SER A 23 -10.76 -1.01 -15.62
N THR A 24 -11.82 -1.47 -14.98
CA THR A 24 -12.89 -0.60 -14.44
C THR A 24 -12.36 0.42 -13.43
N PRO A 25 -11.49 0.05 -12.44
CA PRO A 25 -10.95 1.00 -11.48
C PRO A 25 -10.13 2.14 -12.12
N TYR A 26 -9.65 1.94 -13.33
CA TYR A 26 -8.88 2.95 -14.06
C TYR A 26 -9.75 3.95 -14.83
N MET A 27 -11.03 3.66 -15.02
CA MET A 27 -11.98 4.48 -15.79
C MET A 27 -13.06 5.11 -14.92
N ASP A 28 -13.49 4.43 -13.88
CA ASP A 28 -14.58 4.84 -13.00
C ASP A 28 -14.07 5.80 -11.92
N GLU A 29 -14.57 7.03 -11.92
CA GLU A 29 -14.15 8.09 -10.99
C GLU A 29 -14.38 7.69 -9.52
N SER A 30 -15.50 7.03 -9.23
CA SER A 30 -15.81 6.57 -7.87
C SER A 30 -14.81 5.53 -7.38
N GLN A 31 -14.40 4.60 -8.25
CA GLN A 31 -13.39 3.59 -7.92
C GLN A 31 -11.98 4.18 -7.86
N GLN A 32 -11.68 5.20 -8.65
CA GLN A 32 -10.43 5.95 -8.53
C GLN A 32 -10.36 6.67 -7.17
N ASP A 33 -11.44 7.28 -6.72
CA ASP A 33 -11.52 7.93 -5.40
C ASP A 33 -11.36 6.91 -4.26
N GLU A 34 -11.96 5.73 -4.39
CA GLU A 34 -11.79 4.64 -3.42
C GLU A 34 -10.34 4.14 -3.36
N LEU A 35 -9.68 3.98 -4.50
CA LEU A 35 -8.26 3.62 -4.56
C LEU A 35 -7.36 4.70 -3.94
N LEU A 36 -7.63 5.98 -4.22
CA LEU A 36 -6.91 7.10 -3.61
C LEU A 36 -7.12 7.14 -2.09
N LYS A 37 -8.33 6.85 -1.62
CA LYS A 37 -8.62 6.73 -0.19
C LYS A 37 -7.82 5.59 0.43
N LEU A 38 -7.81 4.41 -0.19
CA LEU A 38 -7.00 3.28 0.28
C LEU A 38 -5.50 3.62 0.32
N LEU A 39 -5.01 4.36 -0.67
CA LEU A 39 -3.63 4.84 -0.71
C LEU A 39 -3.33 5.75 0.49
N ASN A 40 -4.24 6.68 0.81
CA ASN A 40 -4.14 7.54 1.98
C ASN A 40 -4.15 6.72 3.28
N ASP A 41 -5.05 5.75 3.41
CA ASP A 41 -5.15 4.89 4.60
C ASP A 41 -3.85 4.10 4.83
N LEU A 42 -3.25 3.57 3.75
CA LEU A 42 -1.95 2.90 3.83
C LEU A 42 -0.82 3.86 4.22
N ALA A 43 -0.79 5.06 3.65
CA ALA A 43 0.19 6.09 4.00
C ALA A 43 0.08 6.50 5.47
N MET A 44 -1.14 6.56 6.01
CA MET A 44 -1.40 6.89 7.42
C MET A 44 -0.73 5.94 8.41
N ILE A 45 -0.62 4.65 8.08
CA ILE A 45 0.09 3.68 8.91
C ILE A 45 1.56 4.11 9.09
N PHE A 46 2.20 4.53 8.02
CA PHE A 46 3.60 4.98 8.05
C PHE A 46 3.75 6.35 8.69
N ILE A 47 2.81 7.27 8.48
CA ILE A 47 2.81 8.60 9.09
C ILE A 47 2.66 8.49 10.62
N ASN A 48 1.76 7.63 11.11
CA ASN A 48 1.61 7.39 12.55
C ASN A 48 2.87 6.78 13.16
N ALA A 49 3.48 5.80 12.51
CA ALA A 49 4.74 5.22 12.97
C ALA A 49 5.91 6.22 12.90
N ALA A 50 5.89 7.16 11.95
CA ALA A 50 6.84 8.27 11.90
C ALA A 50 6.63 9.23 13.06
N GLN A 51 5.38 9.58 13.39
CA GLN A 51 5.05 10.42 14.57
C GLN A 51 5.59 9.80 15.86
N GLU A 52 5.33 8.51 16.10
CA GLU A 52 5.85 7.80 17.28
C GLU A 52 7.38 7.86 17.36
N SER A 53 8.06 7.70 16.19
CA SER A 53 9.52 7.78 16.14
C SER A 53 10.03 9.19 16.42
N LEU A 54 9.33 10.22 15.96
CA LEU A 54 9.66 11.61 16.21
C LEU A 54 9.46 11.97 17.71
N ASP A 55 8.34 11.54 18.29
CA ASP A 55 8.04 11.78 19.71
C ASP A 55 9.05 11.07 20.61
N LYS A 56 9.43 9.82 20.29
CA LYS A 56 10.52 9.13 20.99
C LYS A 56 11.84 9.92 20.92
N SER A 57 12.17 10.46 19.75
CA SER A 57 13.38 11.27 19.60
C SER A 57 13.32 12.54 20.45
N TYR A 58 12.17 13.23 20.46
CA TYR A 58 11.95 14.41 21.29
C TYR A 58 12.09 14.12 22.79
N GLU A 59 11.41 13.08 23.27
CA GLU A 59 11.45 12.66 24.66
C GLU A 59 12.89 12.40 25.13
N LEU A 60 13.65 11.61 24.36
CA LEU A 60 15.02 11.27 24.71
C LEU A 60 15.93 12.51 24.73
N PHE A 61 15.88 13.36 23.69
CA PHE A 61 16.69 14.58 23.67
C PHE A 61 16.28 15.59 24.76
N SER A 62 14.99 15.64 25.12
CA SER A 62 14.52 16.55 26.19
C SER A 62 15.10 16.25 27.59
N MET A 63 15.64 15.05 27.79
CA MET A 63 16.27 14.62 29.02
C MET A 63 17.79 14.93 29.08
N MET A 64 18.33 15.52 27.99
CA MET A 64 19.77 15.67 27.78
C MET A 64 20.21 17.14 27.87
N GLU A 65 21.49 17.36 28.16
CA GLU A 65 22.09 18.69 28.22
C GLU A 65 22.77 19.10 26.90
N SER A 66 22.79 20.39 26.62
CA SER A 66 23.47 20.99 25.45
C SER A 66 22.98 20.47 24.04
N VAL A 67 21.74 20.05 23.95
CA VAL A 67 21.10 19.50 22.69
C VAL A 67 20.10 20.47 22.06
N ASP A 68 20.15 21.77 22.38
CA ASP A 68 19.19 22.79 21.93
C ASP A 68 18.98 22.79 20.40
N LYS A 69 20.10 22.65 19.65
CA LYS A 69 20.03 22.61 18.16
C LYS A 69 19.31 21.37 17.62
N GLN A 70 19.44 20.23 18.29
CA GLN A 70 18.74 19.01 17.94
C GLN A 70 17.25 19.16 18.25
N LEU A 71 16.91 19.68 19.41
CA LEU A 71 15.54 19.95 19.83
C LEU A 71 14.85 20.95 18.91
N GLU A 72 15.51 22.04 18.51
CA GLU A 72 14.96 23.04 17.59
C GLU A 72 14.50 22.40 16.27
N ILE A 73 15.31 21.49 15.69
CA ILE A 73 14.94 20.76 14.49
C ILE A 73 13.77 19.83 14.75
N ILE A 74 13.81 19.03 15.83
CA ILE A 74 12.74 18.10 16.15
C ILE A 74 11.42 18.83 16.42
N GLU A 75 11.45 19.96 17.10
CA GLU A 75 10.26 20.81 17.33
C GLU A 75 9.73 21.40 16.03
N SER A 76 10.58 21.75 15.09
CA SER A 76 10.18 22.16 13.75
C SER A 76 9.45 21.06 13.02
N GLU A 77 9.96 19.83 13.09
CA GLU A 77 9.33 18.65 12.48
C GLU A 77 8.01 18.29 13.19
N ARG A 78 7.91 18.41 14.51
CA ARG A 78 6.66 18.21 15.25
C ARG A 78 5.58 19.24 14.84
N ARG A 79 5.98 20.50 14.64
CA ARG A 79 5.06 21.51 14.08
C ARG A 79 4.59 21.14 12.67
N PHE A 80 5.50 20.67 11.82
CA PHE A 80 5.13 20.16 10.49
C PHE A 80 4.13 19.00 10.62
N MET A 81 4.39 18.01 11.47
CA MET A 81 3.48 16.88 11.68
C MET A 81 2.10 17.33 12.18
N SER A 82 2.01 18.34 13.04
CA SER A 82 0.73 18.90 13.49
C SER A 82 -0.05 19.62 12.39
N GLN A 83 0.62 20.10 11.34
CA GLN A 83 0.02 20.76 10.19
C GLN A 83 -0.36 19.78 9.07
N LEU A 84 0.03 18.50 9.18
CA LEU A 84 -0.32 17.49 8.19
C LEU A 84 -1.80 17.14 8.16
N PHE A 85 -2.55 17.51 9.20
CA PHE A 85 -3.95 17.17 9.33
C PHE A 85 -4.82 18.40 9.52
N GLU A 86 -5.84 18.48 8.72
CA GLU A 86 -6.93 19.46 8.89
C GLU A 86 -8.26 18.70 8.94
N ASN A 87 -8.98 18.78 10.06
CA ASN A 87 -10.22 18.03 10.28
C ASN A 87 -10.07 16.52 9.97
N ASP A 88 -9.01 15.90 10.48
CA ASP A 88 -8.64 14.49 10.26
C ASP A 88 -8.31 14.13 8.79
N THR A 89 -8.17 15.14 7.92
CA THR A 89 -7.81 14.93 6.52
C THR A 89 -6.34 15.24 6.29
N LEU A 90 -5.61 14.30 5.66
CA LEU A 90 -4.21 14.44 5.32
C LEU A 90 -4.01 15.54 4.27
N GLN A 91 -3.17 16.53 4.59
CA GLN A 91 -2.79 17.62 3.71
C GLN A 91 -1.61 17.19 2.81
N ILE A 92 -1.93 16.56 1.68
CA ILE A 92 -0.94 15.98 0.77
C ILE A 92 0.04 17.04 0.24
N GLU A 93 -0.45 18.25 -0.07
CA GLU A 93 0.41 19.35 -0.51
C GLU A 93 1.44 19.74 0.55
N THR A 94 1.01 19.84 1.82
CA THR A 94 1.90 20.11 2.96
C THR A 94 2.96 19.03 3.09
N LEU A 95 2.57 17.77 2.95
CA LEU A 95 3.49 16.63 2.98
C LEU A 95 4.50 16.67 1.83
N VAL A 96 4.03 16.84 0.60
CA VAL A 96 4.87 16.81 -0.60
C VAL A 96 5.86 17.97 -0.62
N ASN A 97 5.43 19.17 -0.22
CA ASN A 97 6.27 20.38 -0.21
C ASN A 97 7.23 20.45 0.98
N HIS A 98 7.06 19.61 2.01
CA HIS A 98 7.95 19.62 3.16
C HIS A 98 9.38 19.29 2.77
N GLN A 99 10.32 20.05 3.29
CA GLN A 99 11.75 19.84 3.12
C GLN A 99 12.43 19.70 4.47
N PHE A 100 13.07 18.59 4.69
CA PHE A 100 13.89 18.38 5.86
C PHE A 100 15.08 19.32 5.92
N ALA A 101 15.53 19.66 7.11
CA ALA A 101 16.81 20.32 7.29
C ALA A 101 17.93 19.54 6.55
N SER A 102 18.81 20.26 5.86
CA SER A 102 19.85 19.65 5.02
C SER A 102 20.77 18.69 5.82
N ARG A 103 20.95 18.97 7.11
CA ARG A 103 21.76 18.15 8.00
C ARG A 103 21.23 18.23 9.43
N PHE A 104 21.06 17.07 10.04
CA PHE A 104 20.83 17.00 11.49
C PHE A 104 22.10 17.39 12.24
N PRO A 105 22.02 18.23 13.30
CA PRO A 105 23.18 18.69 14.04
C PRO A 105 24.00 17.53 14.63
N ALA A 106 25.32 17.63 14.51
CA ALA A 106 26.21 16.60 14.99
C ALA A 106 26.16 16.50 16.53
N ILE A 107 26.20 15.28 17.03
CA ILE A 107 26.45 15.03 18.47
C ILE A 107 27.93 15.19 18.69
N THR A 108 28.31 16.33 19.32
CA THR A 108 29.70 16.69 19.58
C THR A 108 30.27 15.92 20.76
N THR A 109 31.60 15.94 20.89
CA THR A 109 32.29 15.36 22.07
C THR A 109 31.77 15.98 23.36
N LYS A 110 31.56 17.29 23.39
CA LYS A 110 31.00 18.01 24.53
C LYS A 110 29.62 17.43 24.94
N ILE A 111 28.71 17.25 24.00
CA ILE A 111 27.39 16.67 24.28
C ILE A 111 27.52 15.26 24.86
N LYS A 112 28.45 14.44 24.33
CA LYS A 112 28.70 13.09 24.86
C LYS A 112 29.27 13.09 26.28
N GLU A 113 30.15 14.03 26.60
CA GLU A 113 30.74 14.17 27.93
C GLU A 113 29.69 14.63 28.95
N GLU A 114 28.89 15.64 28.62
CA GLU A 114 27.82 16.16 29.49
C GLU A 114 26.69 15.12 29.70
N ASN A 115 26.50 14.19 28.75
CA ASN A 115 25.51 13.12 28.83
C ASN A 115 26.16 11.71 28.93
N ALA A 116 27.32 11.61 29.63
CA ALA A 116 28.11 10.37 29.65
C ALA A 116 27.33 9.13 30.15
N MET A 117 26.36 9.32 31.03
CA MET A 117 25.49 8.24 31.53
C MET A 117 24.34 7.88 30.58
N MET A 118 24.15 8.65 29.51
CA MET A 118 23.02 8.51 28.55
C MET A 118 23.50 8.39 27.09
N VAL A 119 24.75 7.93 26.87
CA VAL A 119 25.34 7.86 25.52
C VAL A 119 24.53 6.98 24.60
N ASP A 120 24.05 5.83 25.06
CA ASP A 120 23.19 4.94 24.28
C ASP A 120 21.86 5.63 23.93
N ALA A 121 21.28 6.37 24.85
CA ALA A 121 20.06 7.14 24.61
C ALA A 121 20.25 8.28 23.60
N LEU A 122 21.45 8.90 23.52
CA LEU A 122 21.80 9.86 22.48
C LEU A 122 21.78 9.22 21.08
N GLU A 123 22.32 8.02 20.95
CA GLU A 123 22.33 7.30 19.69
C GLU A 123 20.91 6.82 19.32
N ASP A 124 20.14 6.33 20.29
CA ASP A 124 18.73 5.96 20.12
C ASP A 124 17.87 7.16 19.69
N ALA A 125 18.06 8.32 20.32
CA ALA A 125 17.34 9.54 19.98
C ALA A 125 17.59 9.97 18.52
N LYS A 126 18.87 9.92 18.10
CA LYS A 126 19.25 10.20 16.72
C LYS A 126 18.73 9.15 15.74
N ALA A 127 18.77 7.88 16.10
CA ALA A 127 18.25 6.80 15.30
C ALA A 127 16.73 6.92 15.10
N ALA A 128 16.00 7.31 16.15
CA ALA A 128 14.57 7.56 16.09
C ALA A 128 14.23 8.73 15.13
N TYR A 129 15.00 9.85 15.18
CA TYR A 129 14.84 10.93 14.21
C TYR A 129 15.14 10.49 12.77
N THR A 130 16.18 9.70 12.57
CA THR A 130 16.52 9.17 11.25
C THR A 130 15.39 8.28 10.72
N LYS A 131 14.86 7.39 11.57
CA LYS A 131 13.72 6.53 11.23
C LYS A 131 12.48 7.35 10.83
N TYR A 132 12.15 8.40 11.60
CA TYR A 132 11.11 9.36 11.24
C TYR A 132 11.29 9.92 9.83
N LYS A 133 12.49 10.48 9.57
CA LYS A 133 12.83 11.08 8.28
C LYS A 133 12.71 10.08 7.12
N ASP A 134 13.21 8.87 7.31
CA ASP A 134 13.17 7.82 6.29
C ASP A 134 11.73 7.40 5.99
N MET A 135 10.89 7.28 7.02
CA MET A 135 9.46 6.96 6.86
C MET A 135 8.71 8.05 6.08
N ILE A 136 8.85 9.32 6.46
CA ILE A 136 8.21 10.43 5.74
C ILE A 136 8.74 10.53 4.30
N THR A 137 10.05 10.36 4.10
CA THR A 137 10.64 10.34 2.75
C THR A 137 10.05 9.21 1.90
N LYS A 138 9.90 8.03 2.49
CA LYS A 138 9.30 6.88 1.82
C LYS A 138 7.83 7.12 1.48
N VAL A 139 7.06 7.67 2.41
CA VAL A 139 5.65 8.03 2.15
C VAL A 139 5.55 9.01 0.98
N LYS A 140 6.40 10.03 0.93
CA LYS A 140 6.42 10.98 -0.20
C LYS A 140 6.76 10.30 -1.53
N SER A 141 7.76 9.42 -1.56
CA SER A 141 8.20 8.76 -2.79
C SER A 141 7.24 7.69 -3.27
N ASP A 142 6.70 6.89 -2.37
CA ASP A 142 5.96 5.69 -2.73
C ASP A 142 4.47 5.96 -2.92
N TYR A 143 3.90 6.93 -2.19
CA TYR A 143 2.46 7.20 -2.19
C TYR A 143 2.09 8.55 -2.80
N PHE A 144 2.92 9.59 -2.63
CA PHE A 144 2.59 10.96 -2.99
C PHE A 144 3.65 11.64 -3.88
N SER A 145 4.31 10.86 -4.72
CA SER A 145 5.25 11.41 -5.71
C SER A 145 4.58 12.31 -6.75
N ARG A 146 3.25 12.25 -6.86
CA ARG A 146 2.41 13.01 -7.79
C ARG A 146 1.13 13.46 -7.10
N THR A 147 0.47 14.49 -7.66
CA THR A 147 -0.85 14.93 -7.18
C THR A 147 -1.93 13.88 -7.43
N ALA A 148 -3.05 13.96 -6.71
CA ALA A 148 -4.20 13.08 -6.92
C ALA A 148 -4.75 13.19 -8.36
N GLU A 149 -4.76 14.40 -8.94
CA GLU A 149 -5.19 14.64 -10.31
C GLU A 149 -4.25 13.98 -11.33
N ASP A 150 -2.93 14.10 -11.12
CA ASP A 150 -1.96 13.40 -11.96
C ASP A 150 -2.11 11.89 -11.88
N LEU A 151 -2.36 11.34 -10.68
CA LEU A 151 -2.58 9.90 -10.51
C LEU A 151 -3.85 9.43 -11.22
N LYS A 152 -4.96 10.18 -11.13
CA LYS A 152 -6.19 9.90 -11.89
C LYS A 152 -5.94 9.95 -13.39
N HIS A 153 -5.23 10.96 -13.86
CA HIS A 153 -4.85 11.07 -15.27
C HIS A 153 -4.00 9.87 -15.72
N ASP A 154 -3.01 9.48 -14.94
CA ASP A 154 -2.18 8.30 -15.23
C ASP A 154 -3.02 7.01 -15.25
N MET A 155 -3.97 6.86 -14.34
CA MET A 155 -4.92 5.72 -14.35
C MET A 155 -5.70 5.69 -15.67
N GLN A 156 -6.27 6.81 -16.10
CA GLN A 156 -7.00 6.90 -17.37
C GLN A 156 -6.12 6.55 -18.58
N LEU A 157 -4.85 6.97 -18.59
CA LEU A 157 -3.89 6.59 -19.61
C LEU A 157 -3.51 5.11 -19.60
N LEU A 158 -3.56 4.47 -18.42
CA LEU A 158 -3.29 3.03 -18.26
C LEU A 158 -4.49 2.15 -18.63
N ALA A 159 -5.70 2.64 -18.47
CA ALA A 159 -6.94 1.89 -18.70
C ALA A 159 -6.95 1.09 -20.03
N PRO A 160 -6.68 1.67 -21.20
CA PRO A 160 -6.69 0.92 -22.46
C PRO A 160 -5.58 -0.15 -22.52
N ARG A 161 -4.45 0.06 -21.84
CA ARG A 161 -3.36 -0.91 -21.77
C ARG A 161 -3.73 -2.09 -20.88
N VAL A 162 -4.40 -1.82 -19.75
CA VAL A 162 -4.92 -2.85 -18.85
C VAL A 162 -6.01 -3.66 -19.52
N SER A 163 -6.93 -3.02 -20.25
CA SER A 163 -7.95 -3.70 -21.05
C SER A 163 -7.33 -4.62 -22.11
N TYR A 164 -6.34 -4.12 -22.84
CA TYR A 164 -5.64 -4.93 -23.86
C TYR A 164 -4.90 -6.12 -23.23
N LEU A 165 -4.26 -5.90 -22.07
CA LEU A 165 -3.61 -6.98 -21.33
C LEU A 165 -4.63 -8.05 -20.87
N SER A 166 -5.80 -7.62 -20.42
CA SER A 166 -6.92 -8.49 -20.08
C SER A 166 -7.34 -9.36 -21.28
N ASP A 167 -7.48 -8.76 -22.45
CA ASP A 167 -7.87 -9.50 -23.68
C ASP A 167 -6.81 -10.54 -24.07
N ILE A 168 -5.53 -10.21 -23.98
CA ILE A 168 -4.44 -11.19 -24.20
C ILE A 168 -4.57 -12.37 -23.24
N VAL A 169 -4.85 -12.12 -21.96
CA VAL A 169 -4.97 -13.20 -20.97
C VAL A 169 -6.20 -14.06 -21.24
N LYS A 170 -7.34 -13.46 -21.65
CA LYS A 170 -8.52 -14.21 -22.09
C LYS A 170 -8.22 -15.12 -23.28
N ASP A 171 -7.46 -14.62 -24.25
CA ASP A 171 -7.03 -15.43 -25.41
C ASP A 171 -6.14 -16.59 -24.95
N VAL A 172 -5.20 -16.36 -24.02
CA VAL A 172 -4.36 -17.43 -23.44
C VAL A 172 -5.21 -18.49 -22.75
N ILE A 173 -6.20 -18.09 -21.94
CA ILE A 173 -7.12 -19.02 -21.26
C ILE A 173 -7.88 -19.85 -22.29
N ASN A 174 -8.42 -19.20 -23.32
CA ASN A 174 -9.22 -19.85 -24.36
C ASN A 174 -8.37 -20.84 -25.18
N GLU A 175 -7.21 -20.42 -25.66
CA GLU A 175 -6.31 -21.28 -26.45
C GLU A 175 -5.77 -22.45 -25.62
N PHE A 176 -5.37 -22.19 -24.37
CA PHE A 176 -4.91 -23.24 -23.47
C PHE A 176 -6.04 -24.25 -23.18
N GLY A 177 -7.26 -23.79 -22.96
CA GLY A 177 -8.45 -24.64 -22.83
C GLY A 177 -8.74 -25.49 -24.09
N LYS A 178 -8.56 -24.93 -25.30
CA LYS A 178 -8.67 -25.69 -26.56
C LYS A 178 -7.62 -26.80 -26.65
N HIS A 179 -6.36 -26.47 -26.31
CA HIS A 179 -5.26 -27.47 -26.33
C HIS A 179 -5.47 -28.59 -25.32
N LYS A 180 -5.97 -28.27 -24.11
CA LYS A 180 -6.32 -29.28 -23.09
C LYS A 180 -7.42 -30.23 -23.63
N ARG A 181 -8.49 -29.68 -24.20
CA ARG A 181 -9.60 -30.48 -24.79
C ARG A 181 -9.11 -31.37 -25.91
N GLN A 182 -8.27 -30.87 -26.84
CA GLN A 182 -7.72 -31.67 -27.95
C GLN A 182 -6.89 -32.85 -27.46
N ARG A 183 -6.24 -32.73 -26.30
CA ARG A 183 -5.40 -33.77 -25.68
C ARG A 183 -6.13 -34.64 -24.68
N ASN A 184 -7.40 -34.33 -24.38
CA ASN A 184 -8.22 -34.95 -23.33
C ASN A 184 -7.52 -34.91 -21.95
N VAL A 185 -6.91 -33.77 -21.60
CA VAL A 185 -6.24 -33.57 -20.32
C VAL A 185 -6.91 -32.42 -19.54
N LEU A 186 -6.86 -32.53 -18.22
CA LEU A 186 -7.29 -31.51 -17.26
C LEU A 186 -6.12 -31.16 -16.36
N ASP A 187 -6.06 -29.93 -15.90
CA ASP A 187 -5.17 -29.51 -14.83
C ASP A 187 -5.95 -29.29 -13.52
N PHE A 188 -5.26 -28.96 -12.45
CA PHE A 188 -5.90 -28.79 -11.13
C PHE A 188 -6.90 -27.64 -11.12
N ALA A 189 -6.65 -26.55 -11.85
CA ALA A 189 -7.59 -25.43 -11.93
C ALA A 189 -8.90 -25.84 -12.63
N ASP A 190 -8.87 -26.74 -13.60
CA ASP A 190 -10.08 -27.25 -14.23
C ASP A 190 -10.98 -27.99 -13.21
N TYR A 191 -10.39 -28.79 -12.33
CA TYR A 191 -11.16 -29.48 -11.27
C TYR A 191 -11.79 -28.49 -10.29
N GLU A 192 -11.06 -27.47 -9.89
CA GLU A 192 -11.59 -26.42 -9.02
C GLU A 192 -12.76 -25.68 -9.69
N HIS A 193 -12.62 -25.29 -10.95
CA HIS A 193 -13.68 -24.62 -11.70
C HIS A 193 -14.90 -25.52 -11.93
N PHE A 194 -14.72 -26.80 -12.22
CA PHE A 194 -15.85 -27.73 -12.33
C PHE A 194 -16.54 -27.93 -10.99
N ALA A 195 -15.78 -28.02 -9.89
CA ALA A 195 -16.38 -28.10 -8.57
C ALA A 195 -17.21 -26.84 -8.26
N LEU A 196 -16.68 -25.65 -8.55
CA LEU A 196 -17.41 -24.39 -8.38
C LEU A 196 -18.67 -24.33 -9.23
N GLN A 197 -18.62 -24.75 -10.50
CA GLN A 197 -19.79 -24.81 -11.36
C GLN A 197 -20.89 -25.76 -10.85
N ILE A 198 -20.51 -26.84 -10.19
CA ILE A 198 -21.47 -27.77 -9.58
C ILE A 198 -22.06 -27.20 -8.27
N LEU A 199 -21.25 -26.49 -7.50
CA LEU A 199 -21.60 -26.02 -6.17
C LEU A 199 -22.28 -24.64 -6.16
N THR A 200 -22.23 -23.89 -7.28
CA THR A 200 -22.82 -22.54 -7.37
C THR A 200 -23.86 -22.47 -8.49
N ASN A 201 -24.94 -21.72 -8.25
CA ASN A 201 -25.91 -21.34 -9.27
C ASN A 201 -25.38 -20.16 -10.11
N GLU A 202 -26.09 -19.82 -11.20
CA GLU A 202 -25.74 -18.70 -12.09
C GLU A 202 -25.69 -17.33 -11.35
N ASP A 203 -26.49 -17.17 -10.29
CA ASP A 203 -26.52 -15.98 -9.44
C ASP A 203 -25.44 -15.95 -8.33
N GLY A 204 -24.55 -16.95 -8.31
CA GLY A 204 -23.51 -17.09 -7.30
C GLY A 204 -23.97 -17.68 -5.96
N SER A 205 -25.27 -17.97 -5.81
CA SER A 205 -25.81 -18.64 -4.62
C SER A 205 -25.40 -20.13 -4.56
N PRO A 206 -25.34 -20.74 -3.36
CA PRO A 206 -25.09 -22.18 -3.23
C PRO A 206 -26.12 -23.03 -3.97
N SER A 207 -25.67 -23.97 -4.79
CA SER A 207 -26.54 -24.93 -5.47
C SER A 207 -27.21 -25.90 -4.48
N MET A 208 -28.22 -26.61 -4.92
CA MET A 208 -28.84 -27.67 -4.13
C MET A 208 -27.83 -28.74 -3.67
N ILE A 209 -26.80 -29.01 -4.49
CA ILE A 209 -25.73 -29.95 -4.15
C ILE A 209 -24.89 -29.37 -3.01
N ALA A 210 -24.53 -28.10 -3.07
CA ALA A 210 -23.79 -27.43 -1.99
C ALA A 210 -24.58 -27.42 -0.69
N GLN A 211 -25.88 -27.17 -0.75
CA GLN A 211 -26.77 -27.21 0.42
C GLN A 211 -26.83 -28.61 1.03
N SER A 212 -26.98 -29.64 0.20
CA SER A 212 -26.99 -31.05 0.66
C SER A 212 -25.66 -31.43 1.36
N TYR A 213 -24.53 -30.98 0.86
CA TYR A 213 -23.24 -31.18 1.54
C TYR A 213 -23.17 -30.46 2.89
N ARG A 214 -23.68 -29.23 2.99
CA ARG A 214 -23.76 -28.51 4.27
C ARG A 214 -24.54 -29.28 5.32
N GLU A 215 -25.72 -29.80 4.96
CA GLU A 215 -26.57 -30.58 5.86
C GLU A 215 -25.91 -31.92 6.29
N GLN A 216 -24.96 -32.42 5.51
CA GLN A 216 -24.27 -33.66 5.80
C GLN A 216 -23.08 -33.50 6.75
N PHE A 217 -22.44 -32.33 6.77
CA PHE A 217 -21.17 -32.08 7.47
C PHE A 217 -21.27 -31.03 8.60
N ASP A 218 -22.47 -30.47 8.86
CA ASP A 218 -22.81 -29.72 10.06
C ASP A 218 -23.37 -30.69 11.12
#